data_5ae465e6437477cfd4558744623a5395
#
_entry.id   5ae465e6437477cfd4558744623a5395
#
_cell.length_a   1.000
_cell.length_b   1.000
_cell.length_c   1.000
_cell.angle_alpha   90.00
_cell.angle_beta   90.00
_cell.angle_gamma   90.00
#
_symmetry.space_group_name_H-M   'P 1'
#
loop_
_entity.id
_entity.type
_entity.pdbx_description
1 polymer ?
#
loop_
_entity_poly.entity_id
_entity_poly.type
_entity_poly.pdbx_seq_one_letter_code
_entity_poly.pdbx_strand_id
1 'polypeptide(L)'
;LSLHQLDEICEDQRTAVQNWIDELETWALPDSSAGQRDLDLLKVRSRDVLEHIERVVHHVRRLEQSTETAVQMHFSVQSNRTNDIMRTLTALTAVFLPLNLIAGIFGMNFEFLPLIHKQDGFWWALGSMTAIATGLVALFWRKRYLARTGGQ
;
A
#
# COMPACT_ATOMS: atom_id res chain seq x y z
N LEU A 1 -7.39 5.55 23.31
CA LEU A 1 -8.56 4.80 22.84
C LEU A 1 -8.30 4.44 21.38
N SER A 2 -8.42 3.16 21.04
CA SER A 2 -8.35 2.73 19.62
C SER A 2 -9.69 3.04 18.94
N LEU A 3 -9.68 3.22 17.60
CA LEU A 3 -10.91 3.42 16.82
C LEU A 3 -11.89 2.25 17.02
N HIS A 4 -11.37 1.05 17.15
CA HIS A 4 -12.14 -0.16 17.41
C HIS A 4 -12.88 -0.11 18.79
N GLN A 5 -12.22 0.39 19.85
CA GLN A 5 -12.86 0.58 21.15
C GLN A 5 -13.95 1.67 21.10
N LEU A 6 -13.78 2.70 20.27
CA LEU A 6 -14.82 3.71 20.07
C LEU A 6 -16.02 3.14 19.33
N ASP A 7 -15.83 2.30 18.30
CA ASP A 7 -16.92 1.64 17.59
C ASP A 7 -17.71 0.73 18.54
N GLU A 8 -17.04 -0.06 19.36
CA GLU A 8 -17.66 -0.93 20.37
C GLU A 8 -18.50 -0.14 21.39
N ILE A 9 -17.95 0.94 21.94
CA ILE A 9 -18.67 1.81 22.89
C ILE A 9 -19.91 2.45 22.24
N CYS A 10 -19.78 2.91 20.99
CA CYS A 10 -20.90 3.52 20.27
C CYS A 10 -22.01 2.51 19.94
N GLU A 11 -21.66 1.28 19.59
CA GLU A 11 -22.64 0.20 19.34
C GLU A 11 -23.35 -0.22 20.63
N ASP A 12 -22.64 -0.28 21.77
CA ASP A 12 -23.25 -0.55 23.08
C ASP A 12 -24.26 0.55 23.47
N GLN A 13 -23.87 1.82 23.28
CA GLN A 13 -24.75 2.96 23.54
C GLN A 13 -25.97 2.95 22.62
N ARG A 14 -25.78 2.62 21.33
CA ARG A 14 -26.88 2.50 20.37
C ARG A 14 -27.87 1.44 20.82
N THR A 15 -27.38 0.28 21.21
CA THR A 15 -28.22 -0.85 21.67
C THR A 15 -28.98 -0.49 22.94
N ALA A 16 -28.30 0.18 23.89
CA ALA A 16 -28.94 0.63 25.13
C ALA A 16 -30.08 1.65 24.88
N VAL A 17 -29.85 2.63 24.00
CA VAL A 17 -30.86 3.62 23.64
C VAL A 17 -32.02 2.99 22.85
N GLN A 18 -31.74 2.03 21.95
CA GLN A 18 -32.76 1.30 21.23
C GLN A 18 -33.67 0.52 22.20
N ASN A 19 -33.10 -0.24 23.12
CA ASN A 19 -33.84 -0.98 24.14
C ASN A 19 -34.69 -0.03 25.02
N TRP A 20 -34.16 1.13 25.35
CA TRP A 20 -34.90 2.17 26.07
C TRP A 20 -36.11 2.70 25.28
N ILE A 21 -35.97 2.94 23.99
CA ILE A 21 -37.06 3.38 23.11
C ILE A 21 -38.17 2.31 23.04
N ASP A 22 -37.75 1.03 22.85
CA ASP A 22 -38.66 -0.11 22.79
C ASP A 22 -39.45 -0.27 24.10
N GLU A 23 -38.79 -0.05 25.24
CA GLU A 23 -39.44 -0.06 26.54
C GLU A 23 -40.42 1.11 26.72
N LEU A 24 -40.06 2.33 26.30
CA LEU A 24 -40.91 3.50 26.29
C LEU A 24 -42.19 3.31 25.41
N GLU A 25 -42.13 2.52 24.37
CA GLU A 25 -43.29 2.23 23.54
C GLU A 25 -44.33 1.34 24.24
N THR A 26 -43.89 0.54 25.21
CA THR A 26 -44.75 -0.34 26.00
C THR A 26 -45.39 0.39 27.23
N TRP A 27 -44.91 1.58 27.59
CA TRP A 27 -45.45 2.31 28.72
C TRP A 27 -46.83 2.88 28.46
N ALA A 28 -47.83 2.40 29.22
CA ALA A 28 -49.16 2.94 29.24
C ALA A 28 -49.28 3.91 30.46
N LEU A 29 -49.34 5.21 30.17
CA LEU A 29 -49.63 6.22 31.22
C LEU A 29 -51.12 6.35 31.42
N PRO A 30 -51.58 6.62 32.65
CA PRO A 30 -53.00 6.95 32.94
C PRO A 30 -53.43 8.18 32.12
N ASP A 31 -54.73 8.26 31.78
CA ASP A 31 -55.39 9.23 30.88
C ASP A 31 -55.22 10.70 31.29
N SER A 32 -54.04 11.18 31.44
CA SER A 32 -53.69 12.59 31.65
C SER A 32 -53.10 13.17 30.39
N SER A 33 -53.78 14.18 29.82
CA SER A 33 -53.32 14.85 28.58
C SER A 33 -51.93 15.48 28.72
N ALA A 34 -51.48 15.80 29.94
CA ALA A 34 -50.14 16.28 30.23
C ALA A 34 -49.10 15.13 30.16
N GLY A 35 -49.39 13.98 30.78
CA GLY A 35 -48.49 12.83 30.78
C GLY A 35 -48.27 12.24 29.39
N GLN A 36 -49.30 12.23 28.53
CA GLN A 36 -49.14 11.78 27.14
C GLN A 36 -48.22 12.72 26.34
N ARG A 37 -48.31 14.04 26.50
CA ARG A 37 -47.45 15.01 25.85
C ARG A 37 -45.99 14.85 26.28
N ASP A 38 -45.74 14.62 27.56
CA ASP A 38 -44.40 14.43 28.10
C ASP A 38 -43.80 13.12 27.58
N LEU A 39 -44.58 12.06 27.47
CA LEU A 39 -44.14 10.78 26.86
C LEU A 39 -43.78 10.94 25.40
N ASP A 40 -44.61 11.64 24.62
CA ASP A 40 -44.35 11.89 23.19
C ASP A 40 -43.07 12.71 22.98
N LEU A 41 -42.87 13.75 23.82
CA LEU A 41 -41.62 14.52 23.82
C LEU A 41 -40.42 13.67 24.17
N LEU A 42 -40.55 12.76 25.11
CA LEU A 42 -39.46 11.86 25.51
C LEU A 42 -39.12 10.90 24.38
N LYS A 43 -40.12 10.33 23.72
CA LYS A 43 -39.92 9.45 22.52
C LYS A 43 -39.21 10.18 21.39
N VAL A 44 -39.63 11.42 21.09
CA VAL A 44 -38.98 12.22 20.03
C VAL A 44 -37.52 12.50 20.38
N ARG A 45 -37.24 12.93 21.61
CA ARG A 45 -35.86 13.20 22.06
C ARG A 45 -34.98 11.96 22.08
N SER A 46 -35.52 10.79 22.45
CA SER A 46 -34.78 9.54 22.46
C SER A 46 -34.43 9.11 21.02
N ARG A 47 -35.33 9.32 20.07
CA ARG A 47 -35.04 9.09 18.64
C ARG A 47 -33.97 10.04 18.08
N ASP A 48 -33.99 11.32 18.49
CA ASP A 48 -32.95 12.27 18.10
C ASP A 48 -31.56 11.83 18.61
N VAL A 49 -31.50 11.32 19.85
CA VAL A 49 -30.26 10.79 20.43
C VAL A 49 -29.80 9.57 19.65
N LEU A 50 -30.70 8.64 19.33
CA LEU A 50 -30.36 7.47 18.54
C LEU A 50 -29.79 7.84 17.16
N GLU A 51 -30.42 8.76 16.44
CA GLU A 51 -29.96 9.26 15.17
C GLU A 51 -28.56 9.91 15.28
N HIS A 52 -28.31 10.61 16.39
CA HIS A 52 -27.00 11.19 16.64
C HIS A 52 -25.92 10.13 16.87
N ILE A 53 -26.23 9.09 17.64
CA ILE A 53 -25.33 7.95 17.87
C ILE A 53 -25.02 7.23 16.54
N GLU A 54 -26.04 6.95 15.71
CA GLU A 54 -25.86 6.32 14.41
C GLU A 54 -24.96 7.15 13.48
N ARG A 55 -25.09 8.46 13.50
CA ARG A 55 -24.20 9.38 12.77
C ARG A 55 -22.74 9.27 13.24
N VAL A 56 -22.52 9.17 14.55
CA VAL A 56 -21.19 8.99 15.13
C VAL A 56 -20.60 7.63 14.75
N VAL A 57 -21.36 6.56 14.84
CA VAL A 57 -20.95 5.20 14.39
C VAL A 57 -20.50 5.23 12.94
N HIS A 58 -21.28 5.83 12.06
CA HIS A 58 -20.91 5.97 10.64
C HIS A 58 -19.62 6.75 10.43
N HIS A 59 -19.40 7.81 11.21
CA HIS A 59 -18.16 8.58 11.15
C HIS A 59 -16.95 7.78 11.60
N VAL A 60 -17.06 7.05 12.70
CA VAL A 60 -15.99 6.20 13.24
C VAL A 60 -15.59 5.13 12.21
N ARG A 61 -16.55 4.40 11.65
CA ARG A 61 -16.30 3.39 10.61
C ARG A 61 -15.66 3.97 9.36
N ARG A 62 -16.09 5.14 8.94
CA ARG A 62 -15.49 5.83 7.79
C ARG A 62 -14.03 6.24 8.06
N LEU A 63 -13.72 6.68 9.28
CA LEU A 63 -12.36 6.99 9.69
C LEU A 63 -11.49 5.74 9.73
N GLU A 64 -12.01 4.63 10.24
CA GLU A 64 -11.32 3.34 10.26
C GLU A 64 -10.94 2.88 8.84
N GLN A 65 -11.89 2.84 7.91
CA GLN A 65 -11.64 2.53 6.51
C GLN A 65 -10.64 3.47 5.85
N SER A 66 -10.73 4.78 6.15
CA SER A 66 -9.80 5.77 5.61
C SER A 66 -8.38 5.54 6.12
N THR A 67 -8.24 5.17 7.39
CA THR A 67 -6.94 4.87 8.01
C THR A 67 -6.34 3.59 7.42
N GLU A 68 -7.13 2.53 7.28
CA GLU A 68 -6.69 1.29 6.64
C GLU A 68 -6.22 1.53 5.19
N THR A 69 -7.00 2.29 4.43
CA THR A 69 -6.65 2.66 3.05
C THR A 69 -5.35 3.46 3.01
N ALA A 70 -5.14 4.40 3.92
CA ALA A 70 -3.91 5.20 4.00
C ALA A 70 -2.69 4.32 4.33
N VAL A 71 -2.84 3.36 5.25
CA VAL A 71 -1.79 2.40 5.61
C VAL A 71 -1.45 1.50 4.40
N GLN A 72 -2.45 0.96 3.71
CA GLN A 72 -2.24 0.14 2.51
C GLN A 72 -1.54 0.93 1.39
N MET A 73 -1.95 2.19 1.20
CA MET A 73 -1.31 3.08 0.23
C MET A 73 0.16 3.34 0.58
N HIS A 74 0.47 3.54 1.86
CA HIS A 74 1.85 3.69 2.34
C HIS A 74 2.69 2.46 2.03
N PHE A 75 2.20 1.26 2.35
CA PHE A 75 2.89 0.01 2.03
C PHE A 75 3.07 -0.20 0.52
N SER A 76 2.06 0.14 -0.29
CA SER A 76 2.15 0.05 -1.74
C SER A 76 3.24 0.96 -2.31
N VAL A 77 3.31 2.21 -1.85
CA VAL A 77 4.37 3.16 -2.26
C VAL A 77 5.75 2.65 -1.86
N GLN A 78 5.89 2.12 -0.64
CA GLN A 78 7.17 1.57 -0.17
C GLN A 78 7.58 0.32 -0.95
N SER A 79 6.65 -0.57 -1.25
CA SER A 79 6.88 -1.76 -2.08
C SER A 79 7.35 -1.37 -3.49
N ASN A 80 6.71 -0.37 -4.10
CA ASN A 80 7.11 0.13 -5.41
C ASN A 80 8.53 0.71 -5.41
N ARG A 81 8.91 1.47 -4.37
CA ARG A 81 10.29 1.98 -4.22
C ARG A 81 11.30 0.84 -4.09
N THR A 82 10.99 -0.18 -3.29
CA THR A 82 11.86 -1.35 -3.13
C THR A 82 12.03 -2.10 -4.45
N ASN A 83 10.95 -2.28 -5.21
CA ASN A 83 11.00 -2.90 -6.53
C ASN A 83 11.85 -2.09 -7.52
N ASP A 84 11.77 -0.77 -7.50
CA ASP A 84 12.59 0.09 -8.36
C ASP A 84 14.09 0.01 -8.00
N ILE A 85 14.42 -0.05 -6.72
CA ILE A 85 15.80 -0.26 -6.25
C ILE A 85 16.31 -1.64 -6.70
N MET A 86 15.50 -2.69 -6.52
CA MET A 86 15.85 -4.05 -6.95
C MET A 86 16.07 -4.14 -8.46
N ARG A 87 15.20 -3.49 -9.26
CA ARG A 87 15.37 -3.41 -10.72
C ARG A 87 16.67 -2.72 -11.11
N THR A 88 16.98 -1.62 -10.47
CA THR A 88 18.22 -0.86 -10.71
C THR A 88 19.44 -1.69 -10.34
N LEU A 89 19.43 -2.34 -9.18
CA LEU A 89 20.51 -3.21 -8.73
C LEU A 89 20.71 -4.41 -9.68
N THR A 90 19.61 -5.05 -10.07
CA THR A 90 19.64 -6.18 -11.03
C THR A 90 20.21 -5.76 -12.37
N ALA A 91 19.80 -4.60 -12.89
CA ALA A 91 20.33 -4.08 -14.16
C ALA A 91 21.84 -3.77 -14.04
N LEU A 92 22.27 -3.16 -12.94
CA LEU A 92 23.66 -2.88 -12.68
C LEU A 92 24.48 -4.18 -12.63
N THR A 93 24.05 -5.15 -11.84
CA THR A 93 24.71 -6.45 -11.70
C THR A 93 24.78 -7.20 -13.04
N ALA A 94 23.71 -7.19 -13.82
CA ALA A 94 23.66 -7.85 -15.13
C ALA A 94 24.66 -7.25 -16.15
N VAL A 95 24.97 -5.95 -16.02
CA VAL A 95 25.98 -5.30 -16.84
C VAL A 95 27.40 -5.62 -16.31
N PHE A 96 27.61 -5.50 -15.00
CA PHE A 96 28.95 -5.66 -14.42
C PHE A 96 29.45 -7.11 -14.41
N LEU A 97 28.54 -8.10 -14.26
CA LEU A 97 28.93 -9.51 -14.18
C LEU A 97 29.73 -9.99 -15.42
N PRO A 98 29.24 -9.81 -16.66
CA PRO A 98 30.01 -10.22 -17.84
C PRO A 98 31.27 -9.40 -18.05
N LEU A 99 31.28 -8.11 -17.68
CA LEU A 99 32.49 -7.28 -17.75
C LEU A 99 33.56 -7.78 -16.79
N ASN A 100 33.18 -8.11 -15.55
CA ASN A 100 34.11 -8.67 -14.57
C ASN A 100 34.66 -10.03 -15.00
N LEU A 101 33.82 -10.87 -15.65
CA LEU A 101 34.27 -12.16 -16.18
C LEU A 101 35.35 -11.96 -17.24
N ILE A 102 35.13 -11.06 -18.19
CA ILE A 102 36.12 -10.77 -19.26
C ILE A 102 37.40 -10.20 -18.64
N ALA A 103 37.26 -9.19 -17.76
CA ALA A 103 38.42 -8.60 -17.10
C ALA A 103 39.20 -9.64 -16.26
N GLY A 104 38.49 -10.57 -15.60
CA GLY A 104 39.11 -11.65 -14.85
C GLY A 104 39.87 -12.64 -15.75
N ILE A 105 39.33 -13.04 -16.89
CA ILE A 105 39.99 -13.94 -17.84
C ILE A 105 41.27 -13.28 -18.39
N PHE A 106 41.19 -12.04 -18.83
CA PHE A 106 42.36 -11.31 -19.35
C PHE A 106 43.35 -10.85 -18.26
N GLY A 107 42.91 -10.80 -17.01
CA GLY A 107 43.76 -10.53 -15.84
C GLY A 107 44.50 -11.77 -15.30
N MET A 108 44.23 -12.96 -15.81
CA MET A 108 44.92 -14.19 -15.41
C MET A 108 46.29 -14.27 -16.07
N ASN A 109 47.35 -14.54 -15.27
CA ASN A 109 48.71 -14.73 -15.74
C ASN A 109 48.97 -16.15 -16.23
N PHE A 110 48.12 -16.70 -17.09
CA PHE A 110 48.36 -18.00 -17.71
C PHE A 110 49.03 -17.85 -19.07
N GLU A 111 50.21 -18.53 -19.23
CA GLU A 111 51.00 -18.48 -20.47
C GLU A 111 50.29 -19.07 -21.71
N PHE A 112 49.24 -19.88 -21.52
CA PHE A 112 48.53 -20.58 -22.60
C PHE A 112 47.27 -19.82 -23.12
N LEU A 113 46.98 -18.61 -22.63
CA LEU A 113 45.82 -17.87 -23.13
C LEU A 113 46.11 -17.27 -24.52
N PRO A 114 45.40 -17.70 -25.57
CA PRO A 114 45.52 -17.10 -26.88
C PRO A 114 45.12 -15.64 -26.83
N LEU A 115 45.81 -14.74 -27.48
CA LEU A 115 45.61 -13.30 -27.60
C LEU A 115 46.27 -12.42 -26.49
N ILE A 116 46.66 -12.94 -25.33
CA ILE A 116 47.30 -12.09 -24.29
C ILE A 116 48.63 -11.51 -24.71
N HIS A 117 49.41 -12.26 -25.54
CA HIS A 117 50.72 -11.84 -26.00
C HIS A 117 50.70 -11.10 -27.35
N LYS A 118 49.52 -10.80 -27.91
CA LYS A 118 49.38 -10.03 -29.15
C LYS A 118 48.86 -8.62 -28.80
N GLN A 119 49.40 -7.61 -29.45
CA GLN A 119 48.92 -6.21 -29.28
C GLN A 119 47.42 -6.04 -29.61
N ASP A 120 46.89 -6.88 -30.48
CA ASP A 120 45.47 -6.89 -30.87
C ASP A 120 44.54 -7.42 -29.76
N GLY A 121 45.06 -8.23 -28.83
CA GLY A 121 44.27 -8.85 -27.76
C GLY A 121 43.61 -7.80 -26.81
N PHE A 122 44.31 -6.72 -26.54
CA PHE A 122 43.77 -5.61 -25.77
C PHE A 122 42.57 -4.95 -26.47
N TRP A 123 42.66 -4.69 -27.77
CA TRP A 123 41.59 -4.07 -28.53
C TRP A 123 40.39 -4.99 -28.68
N TRP A 124 40.59 -6.30 -28.79
CA TRP A 124 39.52 -7.30 -28.81
C TRP A 124 38.81 -7.38 -27.47
N ALA A 125 39.52 -7.36 -26.33
CA ALA A 125 38.93 -7.36 -25.02
C ALA A 125 38.10 -6.09 -24.79
N LEU A 126 38.66 -4.91 -25.08
CA LEU A 126 38.00 -3.63 -24.94
C LEU A 126 36.76 -3.50 -25.83
N GLY A 127 36.86 -3.95 -27.09
CA GLY A 127 35.77 -3.96 -28.05
C GLY A 127 34.61 -4.87 -27.62
N SER A 128 34.92 -6.08 -27.16
CA SER A 128 33.89 -7.01 -26.65
C SER A 128 33.19 -6.52 -25.40
N MET A 129 33.92 -5.94 -24.43
CA MET A 129 33.37 -5.33 -23.24
C MET A 129 32.42 -4.17 -23.56
N THR A 130 32.86 -3.29 -24.49
CA THR A 130 32.03 -2.16 -24.93
C THR A 130 30.76 -2.61 -25.65
N ALA A 131 30.88 -3.61 -26.51
CA ALA A 131 29.75 -4.17 -27.26
C ALA A 131 28.71 -4.82 -26.33
N ILE A 132 29.17 -5.62 -25.36
CA ILE A 132 28.29 -6.26 -24.35
C ILE A 132 27.63 -5.20 -23.45
N ALA A 133 28.39 -4.23 -22.93
CA ALA A 133 27.85 -3.17 -22.10
C ALA A 133 26.77 -2.36 -22.86
N THR A 134 27.07 -1.93 -24.08
CA THR A 134 26.15 -1.14 -24.90
C THR A 134 24.90 -1.95 -25.26
N GLY A 135 25.06 -3.23 -25.65
CA GLY A 135 23.96 -4.14 -25.97
C GLY A 135 23.02 -4.36 -24.77
N LEU A 136 23.58 -4.60 -23.59
CA LEU A 136 22.79 -4.78 -22.37
C LEU A 136 22.07 -3.49 -21.94
N VAL A 137 22.73 -2.35 -21.97
CA VAL A 137 22.12 -1.05 -21.67
C VAL A 137 20.98 -0.75 -22.65
N ALA A 138 21.18 -0.96 -23.94
CA ALA A 138 20.15 -0.78 -24.96
C ALA A 138 18.94 -1.72 -24.74
N LEU A 139 19.19 -2.99 -24.37
CA LEU A 139 18.16 -3.98 -24.09
C LEU A 139 17.35 -3.61 -22.85
N PHE A 140 17.98 -3.14 -21.79
CA PHE A 140 17.30 -2.67 -20.60
C PHE A 140 16.51 -1.38 -20.85
N TRP A 141 17.06 -0.48 -21.64
CA TRP A 141 16.40 0.77 -22.02
C TRP A 141 15.13 0.51 -22.84
N ARG A 142 15.23 -0.43 -23.79
CA ARG A 142 14.08 -0.88 -24.60
C ARG A 142 13.00 -1.56 -23.75
N LYS A 143 13.39 -2.45 -22.82
CA LYS A 143 12.44 -3.10 -21.89
C LYS A 143 11.81 -2.11 -20.91
N ARG A 144 12.54 -1.11 -20.43
CA ARG A 144 12.00 -0.07 -19.52
C ARG A 144 10.97 0.82 -20.24
N TYR A 145 11.15 1.05 -21.54
CA TYR A 145 10.19 1.78 -22.36
C TYR A 145 8.88 1.01 -22.57
N LEU A 146 8.95 -0.29 -22.79
CA LEU A 146 7.78 -1.18 -22.96
C LEU A 146 7.00 -1.39 -21.65
N ALA A 147 7.66 -1.38 -20.50
CA ALA A 147 6.98 -1.48 -19.20
C ALA A 147 6.22 -0.19 -18.80
N ARG A 148 6.56 0.95 -19.41
CA ARG A 148 5.90 2.24 -19.16
C ARG A 148 4.67 2.47 -20.04
N THR A 149 4.52 1.71 -21.12
CA THR A 149 3.41 1.85 -22.07
C THR A 149 2.25 0.89 -21.76
N GLY A 150 2.41 -0.05 -20.82
CA GLY A 150 1.40 -1.03 -20.43
C GLY A 150 0.59 -0.68 -19.18
N GLY A 151 0.67 0.56 -18.67
CA GLY A 151 -0.02 1.02 -17.47
C GLY A 151 -0.79 2.34 -17.72
N GLN A 152 -1.84 2.29 -18.51
CA GLN A 152 -3.00 3.20 -18.47
C GLN A 152 -4.26 2.37 -18.44
#